data_5072e6c922f84ef283c4e7ddb7ab4910
#
_entry.id   5072e6c922f84ef283c4e7ddb7ab4910
#
_cell.length_a   1.000
_cell.length_b   1.000
_cell.length_c   1.000
_cell.angle_alpha   90.00
_cell.angle_beta   90.00
_cell.angle_gamma   90.00
#
_symmetry.space_group_name_H-M   'P 1'
#
loop_
_entity.id
_entity.type
_entity.pdbx_description
1 polymer ?
#
loop_
_entity_poly.entity_id
_entity_poly.type
_entity_poly.pdbx_seq_one_letter_code
_entity_poly.pdbx_strand_id
1 'polypeptide(L)'
;MKIGIIGASGKAGSQILKEAKTRGHEVTAIVRSSSKVQEQDIAILEKDVFELTAEDIKPFDVVVNAFGGAPGQEHLHVEAGRALISILKDAKNTRLLVVGGAGSLFVDEAKTTRLMDTPEFPKEYLPTASNQGENLKDLQQTDSISWTFLSPAAFFDPAGKLTGSYQKGKDNVIVNAKGDSYISYADYAIAVLDELEHPAHKNERFTVVSEAE
;
A
#
# COMPACT_ATOMS: atom_id res chain seq x y z
N MET A 1 12.45 6.86 -11.92
CA MET A 1 11.14 7.49 -11.70
C MET A 1 11.22 8.42 -10.51
N LYS A 2 10.33 9.41 -10.46
CA LYS A 2 10.10 10.25 -9.29
C LYS A 2 8.96 9.67 -8.46
N ILE A 3 9.24 9.25 -7.24
CA ILE A 3 8.31 8.54 -6.37
C ILE A 3 8.07 9.34 -5.09
N GLY A 4 6.82 9.73 -4.84
CA GLY A 4 6.40 10.28 -3.55
C GLY A 4 5.86 9.16 -2.65
N ILE A 5 6.33 9.05 -1.41
CA ILE A 5 5.87 8.01 -0.47
C ILE A 5 5.23 8.67 0.74
N ILE A 6 3.89 8.61 0.82
CA ILE A 6 3.11 9.04 1.97
C ILE A 6 3.24 8.01 3.08
N GLY A 7 3.52 8.46 4.29
CA GLY A 7 3.76 7.57 5.42
C GLY A 7 5.13 6.88 5.38
N ALA A 8 6.12 7.48 4.72
CA ALA A 8 7.47 6.95 4.53
C ALA A 8 8.22 6.64 5.84
N SER A 9 7.84 7.23 6.97
CA SER A 9 8.38 6.91 8.30
C SER A 9 7.70 5.73 9.00
N GLY A 10 6.63 5.18 8.40
CA GLY A 10 5.92 4.02 8.91
C GLY A 10 6.64 2.69 8.58
N LYS A 11 6.15 1.58 9.15
CA LYS A 11 6.78 0.26 8.98
C LYS A 11 6.86 -0.17 7.51
N ALA A 12 5.75 -0.15 6.77
CA ALA A 12 5.74 -0.50 5.35
C ALA A 12 6.39 0.60 4.49
N GLY A 13 6.05 1.88 4.75
CA GLY A 13 6.58 3.00 3.99
C GLY A 13 8.09 3.12 4.03
N SER A 14 8.73 2.82 5.16
CA SER A 14 10.19 2.84 5.29
C SER A 14 10.89 1.74 4.48
N GLN A 15 10.29 0.53 4.39
CA GLN A 15 10.83 -0.54 3.55
C GLN A 15 10.69 -0.20 2.06
N ILE A 16 9.55 0.37 1.66
CA ILE A 16 9.31 0.82 0.29
C ILE A 16 10.29 1.95 -0.08
N LEU A 17 10.51 2.90 0.84
CA LEU A 17 11.47 3.99 0.68
C LEU A 17 12.89 3.45 0.45
N LYS A 18 13.33 2.52 1.30
CA LYS A 18 14.64 1.88 1.22
C LYS A 18 14.82 1.14 -0.10
N GLU A 19 13.85 0.34 -0.51
CA GLU A 19 13.90 -0.42 -1.75
C GLU A 19 13.92 0.51 -2.97
N ALA A 20 13.10 1.55 -3.00
CA ALA A 20 13.06 2.54 -4.07
C ALA A 20 14.42 3.27 -4.23
N LYS A 21 15.04 3.66 -3.11
CA LYS A 21 16.38 4.26 -3.10
C LYS A 21 17.43 3.27 -3.59
N THR A 22 17.38 2.02 -3.14
CA THR A 22 18.32 0.95 -3.56
C THR A 22 18.28 0.74 -5.06
N ARG A 23 17.10 0.85 -5.69
CA ARG A 23 16.92 0.76 -7.15
C ARG A 23 17.28 2.03 -7.91
N GLY A 24 17.74 3.08 -7.23
CA GLY A 24 18.20 4.33 -7.85
C GLY A 24 17.07 5.26 -8.30
N HIS A 25 15.88 5.16 -7.71
CA HIS A 25 14.79 6.11 -7.97
C HIS A 25 15.00 7.43 -7.23
N GLU A 26 14.45 8.51 -7.79
CA GLU A 26 14.34 9.81 -7.12
C GLU A 26 13.14 9.75 -6.16
N VAL A 27 13.42 9.69 -4.85
CA VAL A 27 12.40 9.43 -3.84
C VAL A 27 12.19 10.65 -2.95
N THR A 28 10.94 10.98 -2.69
CA THR A 28 10.53 11.99 -1.72
C THR A 28 9.69 11.34 -0.62
N ALA A 29 10.16 11.46 0.63
CA ALA A 29 9.37 11.07 1.79
C ALA A 29 8.30 12.13 2.09
N ILE A 30 7.04 11.77 2.07
CA ILE A 30 5.90 12.63 2.43
C ILE A 30 5.46 12.23 3.83
N VAL A 31 5.75 13.07 4.82
CA VAL A 31 5.61 12.76 6.25
C VAL A 31 5.15 13.97 7.05
N ARG A 32 4.49 13.73 8.19
CA ARG A 32 4.10 14.79 9.13
C ARG A 32 5.27 15.37 9.94
N SER A 33 6.36 14.59 10.07
CA SER A 33 7.55 15.01 10.81
C SER A 33 8.78 14.37 10.17
N SER A 34 9.68 15.20 9.68
CA SER A 34 10.95 14.81 9.07
C SER A 34 11.86 14.07 10.02
N SER A 35 11.80 14.38 11.33
CA SER A 35 12.62 13.74 12.37
C SER A 35 12.42 12.22 12.52
N LYS A 36 11.33 11.68 11.98
CA LYS A 36 11.02 10.24 12.01
C LYS A 36 11.55 9.48 10.79
N VAL A 37 12.08 10.17 9.80
CA VAL A 37 12.66 9.55 8.61
C VAL A 37 14.08 9.12 8.92
N GLN A 38 14.37 7.84 8.77
CA GLN A 38 15.69 7.27 9.08
C GLN A 38 16.66 7.32 7.89
N GLU A 39 16.11 7.27 6.67
CA GLU A 39 16.91 7.34 5.45
C GLU A 39 17.50 8.73 5.25
N GLN A 40 18.79 8.77 4.92
CA GLN A 40 19.52 10.00 4.61
C GLN A 40 19.57 10.23 3.09
N ASP A 41 19.91 11.44 2.69
CA ASP A 41 20.09 11.83 1.28
C ASP A 41 18.86 11.56 0.41
N ILE A 42 17.68 11.91 0.93
CA ILE A 42 16.41 11.89 0.20
C ILE A 42 15.68 13.23 0.36
N ALA A 43 14.84 13.55 -0.60
CA ALA A 43 13.96 14.70 -0.48
C ALA A 43 12.85 14.44 0.56
N ILE A 44 12.47 15.45 1.31
CA ILE A 44 11.39 15.37 2.29
C ILE A 44 10.36 16.47 1.99
N LEU A 45 9.10 16.08 1.91
CA LEU A 45 7.95 16.96 1.92
C LEU A 45 7.23 16.79 3.27
N GLU A 46 7.44 17.76 4.17
CA GLU A 46 6.82 17.73 5.50
C GLU A 46 5.40 18.31 5.42
N LYS A 47 4.43 17.42 5.19
CA LYS A 47 3.00 17.71 5.13
C LYS A 47 2.17 16.53 5.62
N ASP A 48 1.02 16.82 6.21
CA ASP A 48 -0.01 15.79 6.42
C ASP A 48 -0.68 15.44 5.07
N VAL A 49 -1.16 14.19 4.94
CA VAL A 49 -1.86 13.73 3.73
C VAL A 49 -3.07 14.60 3.38
N PHE A 50 -3.72 15.17 4.41
CA PHE A 50 -4.89 16.05 4.26
C PHE A 50 -4.54 17.50 3.84
N GLU A 51 -3.26 17.87 3.90
CA GLU A 51 -2.75 19.18 3.48
C GLU A 51 -2.13 19.15 2.08
N LEU A 52 -2.03 17.96 1.47
CA LEU A 52 -1.49 17.81 0.12
C LEU A 52 -2.41 18.46 -0.92
N THR A 53 -1.78 19.03 -1.92
CA THR A 53 -2.44 19.65 -3.07
C THR A 53 -2.02 18.96 -4.36
N ALA A 54 -2.71 19.23 -5.46
CA ALA A 54 -2.32 18.72 -6.77
C ALA A 54 -0.91 19.20 -7.17
N GLU A 55 -0.52 20.42 -6.79
CA GLU A 55 0.82 20.95 -7.08
C GLU A 55 1.93 20.20 -6.34
N ASP A 56 1.66 19.70 -5.13
CA ASP A 56 2.59 18.85 -4.39
C ASP A 56 2.78 17.48 -5.05
N ILE A 57 1.75 16.98 -5.74
CA ILE A 57 1.69 15.61 -6.31
C ILE A 57 2.15 15.56 -7.78
N LYS A 58 1.85 16.58 -8.59
CA LYS A 58 2.21 16.64 -10.01
C LYS A 58 3.67 16.34 -10.36
N PRO A 59 4.68 16.66 -9.51
CA PRO A 59 6.07 16.34 -9.81
C PRO A 59 6.41 14.85 -9.86
N PHE A 60 5.54 13.98 -9.31
CA PHE A 60 5.79 12.55 -9.18
C PHE A 60 5.20 11.75 -10.35
N ASP A 61 5.92 10.73 -10.79
CA ASP A 61 5.40 9.71 -11.71
C ASP A 61 4.40 8.81 -10.97
N VAL A 62 4.69 8.52 -9.71
CA VAL A 62 3.87 7.69 -8.83
C VAL A 62 3.87 8.26 -7.41
N VAL A 63 2.72 8.20 -6.76
CA VAL A 63 2.59 8.37 -5.31
C VAL A 63 2.20 7.03 -4.69
N VAL A 64 2.97 6.60 -3.70
CA VAL A 64 2.65 5.43 -2.88
C VAL A 64 1.96 5.90 -1.61
N ASN A 65 0.73 5.46 -1.40
CA ASN A 65 0.00 5.70 -0.17
C ASN A 65 0.26 4.55 0.82
N ALA A 66 1.24 4.74 1.70
CA ALA A 66 1.52 3.87 2.85
C ALA A 66 1.05 4.53 4.17
N PHE A 67 -0.02 5.34 4.10
CA PHE A 67 -0.64 5.95 5.27
C PHE A 67 -1.13 4.89 6.25
N GLY A 68 -0.86 5.09 7.54
CA GLY A 68 -1.36 4.26 8.63
C GLY A 68 -2.04 5.13 9.69
N GLY A 69 -3.29 4.83 9.99
CA GLY A 69 -4.02 5.44 11.11
C GLY A 69 -3.51 4.92 12.45
N ALA A 70 -3.50 5.78 13.47
CA ALA A 70 -3.29 5.33 14.84
C ALA A 70 -4.52 4.54 15.34
N PRO A 71 -4.37 3.67 16.36
CA PRO A 71 -5.51 3.00 16.98
C PRO A 71 -6.62 4.00 17.37
N GLY A 72 -7.85 3.74 16.98
CA GLY A 72 -9.01 4.63 17.15
C GLY A 72 -9.19 5.66 16.04
N GLN A 73 -8.29 5.70 15.06
CA GLN A 73 -8.33 6.62 13.91
C GLN A 73 -8.37 5.87 12.57
N GLU A 74 -8.90 4.66 12.55
CA GLU A 74 -8.90 3.79 11.36
C GLU A 74 -9.73 4.37 10.21
N HIS A 75 -10.75 5.20 10.51
CA HIS A 75 -11.54 5.95 9.52
C HIS A 75 -10.68 6.85 8.62
N LEU A 76 -9.52 7.29 9.11
CA LEU A 76 -8.61 8.12 8.33
C LEU A 76 -8.03 7.39 7.09
N HIS A 77 -8.07 6.06 7.04
CA HIS A 77 -7.72 5.34 5.80
C HIS A 77 -8.66 5.68 4.65
N VAL A 78 -9.96 5.77 4.92
CA VAL A 78 -10.97 6.17 3.93
C VAL A 78 -10.82 7.64 3.56
N GLU A 79 -10.69 8.50 4.56
CA GLU A 79 -10.56 9.94 4.34
C GLU A 79 -9.31 10.30 3.54
N ALA A 80 -8.15 9.72 3.87
CA ALA A 80 -6.91 9.89 3.12
C ALA A 80 -7.05 9.38 1.68
N GLY A 81 -7.68 8.21 1.49
CA GLY A 81 -7.96 7.67 0.16
C GLY A 81 -8.81 8.63 -0.68
N ARG A 82 -9.90 9.15 -0.12
CA ARG A 82 -10.79 10.11 -0.80
C ARG A 82 -10.09 11.44 -1.12
N ALA A 83 -9.28 11.94 -0.20
CA ALA A 83 -8.46 13.14 -0.43
C ALA A 83 -7.51 12.92 -1.61
N LEU A 84 -6.79 11.79 -1.66
CA LEU A 84 -5.87 11.45 -2.75
C LEU A 84 -6.60 11.27 -4.09
N ILE A 85 -7.75 10.59 -4.11
CA ILE A 85 -8.58 10.49 -5.33
C ILE A 85 -8.96 11.88 -5.84
N SER A 86 -9.35 12.79 -4.94
CA SER A 86 -9.72 14.16 -5.32
C SER A 86 -8.53 14.93 -5.90
N ILE A 87 -7.38 14.89 -5.25
CA ILE A 87 -6.16 15.60 -5.65
C ILE A 87 -5.64 15.08 -7.00
N LEU A 88 -5.65 13.77 -7.21
CA LEU A 88 -5.12 13.13 -8.41
C LEU A 88 -5.96 13.39 -9.67
N LYS A 89 -7.22 13.82 -9.55
CA LYS A 89 -8.02 14.29 -10.70
C LYS A 89 -7.35 15.45 -11.43
N ASP A 90 -6.62 16.27 -10.68
CA ASP A 90 -5.88 17.43 -11.21
C ASP A 90 -4.39 17.12 -11.44
N ALA A 91 -3.92 15.93 -11.10
CA ALA A 91 -2.56 15.42 -11.32
C ALA A 91 -2.57 14.14 -12.17
N LYS A 92 -3.19 14.19 -13.35
CA LYS A 92 -3.54 13.03 -14.21
C LYS A 92 -2.35 12.18 -14.68
N ASN A 93 -1.14 12.72 -14.65
CA ASN A 93 0.06 11.99 -15.05
C ASN A 93 0.68 11.21 -13.91
N THR A 94 0.20 11.40 -12.69
CA THR A 94 0.68 10.71 -11.49
C THR A 94 -0.20 9.51 -11.19
N ARG A 95 0.41 8.33 -11.06
CA ARG A 95 -0.28 7.10 -10.65
C ARG A 95 -0.31 6.98 -9.13
N LEU A 96 -1.37 6.40 -8.61
CA LEU A 96 -1.49 6.04 -7.19
C LEU A 96 -1.24 4.54 -7.01
N LEU A 97 -0.34 4.17 -6.08
CA LEU A 97 -0.28 2.82 -5.54
C LEU A 97 -0.65 2.88 -4.06
N VAL A 98 -1.62 2.07 -3.66
CA VAL A 98 -2.07 1.99 -2.27
C VAL A 98 -1.54 0.72 -1.62
N VAL A 99 -0.87 0.89 -0.48
CA VAL A 99 -0.55 -0.20 0.44
C VAL A 99 -1.85 -0.58 1.15
N GLY A 100 -2.46 -1.65 0.68
CA GLY A 100 -3.75 -2.12 1.14
C GLY A 100 -3.67 -3.06 2.33
N GLY A 101 -4.80 -3.70 2.61
CA GLY A 101 -4.92 -4.75 3.62
C GLY A 101 -5.41 -6.07 3.04
N ALA A 102 -5.17 -7.16 3.76
CA ALA A 102 -5.62 -8.50 3.38
C ALA A 102 -7.10 -8.74 3.65
N GLY A 103 -7.69 -7.97 4.59
CA GLY A 103 -9.05 -8.24 5.08
C GLY A 103 -10.14 -8.28 4.01
N SER A 104 -9.96 -7.55 2.91
CA SER A 104 -10.92 -7.53 1.78
C SER A 104 -10.67 -8.63 0.74
N LEU A 105 -9.64 -9.47 0.89
CA LEU A 105 -9.41 -10.64 0.04
C LEU A 105 -10.49 -11.70 0.30
N PHE A 106 -10.88 -12.43 -0.74
CA PHE A 106 -11.86 -13.52 -0.64
C PHE A 106 -11.19 -14.82 -0.23
N VAL A 107 -11.90 -15.63 0.58
CA VAL A 107 -11.44 -16.94 1.03
C VAL A 107 -12.08 -18.09 0.24
N ASP A 108 -13.02 -17.79 -0.65
CA ASP A 108 -13.74 -18.74 -1.48
C ASP A 108 -13.64 -18.38 -2.98
N GLU A 109 -13.76 -19.38 -3.85
CA GLU A 109 -13.71 -19.20 -5.30
C GLU A 109 -14.88 -18.36 -5.84
N ALA A 110 -16.05 -18.46 -5.19
CA ALA A 110 -17.24 -17.70 -5.56
C ALA A 110 -17.14 -16.21 -5.21
N LYS A 111 -16.10 -15.81 -4.47
CA LYS A 111 -15.86 -14.43 -3.99
C LYS A 111 -17.05 -13.87 -3.20
N THR A 112 -17.58 -14.68 -2.29
CA THR A 112 -18.73 -14.31 -1.45
C THR A 112 -18.33 -13.96 -0.03
N THR A 113 -17.23 -14.53 0.47
CA THR A 113 -16.75 -14.36 1.85
C THR A 113 -15.37 -13.71 1.85
N ARG A 114 -15.25 -12.54 2.48
CA ARG A 114 -13.95 -11.88 2.65
C ARG A 114 -13.24 -12.45 3.89
N LEU A 115 -11.92 -12.36 3.91
CA LEU A 115 -11.12 -12.80 5.05
C LEU A 115 -11.59 -12.13 6.36
N MET A 116 -11.93 -10.83 6.34
CA MET A 116 -12.39 -10.11 7.53
C MET A 116 -13.80 -10.51 7.99
N ASP A 117 -14.57 -11.23 7.18
CA ASP A 117 -15.91 -11.71 7.53
C ASP A 117 -15.88 -13.14 8.13
N THR A 118 -14.69 -13.75 8.21
CA THR A 118 -14.52 -15.08 8.81
C THR A 118 -14.49 -14.99 10.33
N PRO A 119 -14.96 -16.06 11.06
CA PRO A 119 -14.94 -16.08 12.52
C PRO A 119 -13.52 -15.99 13.12
N GLU A 120 -12.52 -16.44 12.39
CA GLU A 120 -11.11 -16.48 12.81
C GLU A 120 -10.40 -15.14 12.66
N PHE A 121 -10.99 -14.15 11.98
CA PHE A 121 -10.36 -12.85 11.79
C PHE A 121 -10.23 -12.10 13.10
N PRO A 122 -9.02 -11.62 13.46
CA PRO A 122 -8.80 -10.95 14.74
C PRO A 122 -9.60 -9.65 14.83
N LYS A 123 -10.41 -9.51 15.88
CA LYS A 123 -11.34 -8.38 16.07
C LYS A 123 -10.63 -7.03 16.17
N GLU A 124 -9.42 -7.01 16.69
CA GLU A 124 -8.59 -5.81 16.81
C GLU A 124 -8.19 -5.22 15.46
N TYR A 125 -8.12 -6.03 14.40
CA TYR A 125 -7.80 -5.56 13.05
C TYR A 125 -9.04 -5.24 12.20
N LEU A 126 -10.24 -5.61 12.67
CA LEU A 126 -11.46 -5.42 11.90
C LEU A 126 -11.75 -3.95 11.53
N PRO A 127 -11.54 -2.95 12.43
CA PRO A 127 -11.71 -1.55 12.05
C PRO A 127 -10.78 -1.11 10.91
N THR A 128 -9.50 -1.49 10.98
CA THR A 128 -8.54 -1.19 9.90
C THR A 128 -8.92 -1.88 8.61
N ALA A 129 -9.21 -3.19 8.67
CA ALA A 129 -9.57 -3.99 7.49
C ALA A 129 -10.83 -3.45 6.80
N SER A 130 -11.85 -3.06 7.57
CA SER A 130 -13.09 -2.49 7.05
C SER A 130 -12.85 -1.16 6.34
N ASN A 131 -12.08 -0.25 6.93
CA ASN A 131 -11.78 1.04 6.33
C ASN A 131 -10.87 0.91 5.08
N GLN A 132 -9.89 0.01 5.10
CA GLN A 132 -9.10 -0.28 3.90
C GLN A 132 -9.95 -0.93 2.79
N GLY A 133 -10.90 -1.79 3.15
CA GLY A 133 -11.86 -2.36 2.19
C GLY A 133 -12.78 -1.30 1.58
N GLU A 134 -13.23 -0.31 2.34
CA GLU A 134 -14.02 0.81 1.82
C GLU A 134 -13.17 1.71 0.91
N ASN A 135 -11.90 1.96 1.25
CA ASN A 135 -10.99 2.69 0.37
C ASN A 135 -10.80 1.96 -0.98
N LEU A 136 -10.66 0.63 -0.98
CA LEU A 136 -10.60 -0.16 -2.22
C LEU A 136 -11.88 0.02 -3.05
N LYS A 137 -13.05 0.00 -2.41
CA LYS A 137 -14.35 0.20 -3.08
C LYS A 137 -14.46 1.59 -3.69
N ASP A 138 -14.01 2.65 -3.01
CA ASP A 138 -13.96 4.00 -3.56
C ASP A 138 -13.06 4.07 -4.80
N LEU A 139 -11.91 3.38 -4.79
CA LEU A 139 -11.03 3.26 -5.95
C LEU A 139 -11.68 2.52 -7.12
N GLN A 140 -12.39 1.42 -6.86
CA GLN A 140 -13.11 0.65 -7.89
C GLN A 140 -14.25 1.42 -8.54
N GLN A 141 -14.79 2.44 -7.86
CA GLN A 141 -15.86 3.31 -8.35
C GLN A 141 -15.36 4.55 -9.11
N THR A 142 -14.06 4.78 -9.15
CA THR A 142 -13.49 5.92 -9.88
C THR A 142 -12.79 5.49 -11.17
N ASP A 143 -13.03 6.24 -12.24
CA ASP A 143 -12.36 6.13 -13.54
C ASP A 143 -11.44 7.33 -13.84
N SER A 144 -11.41 8.30 -12.91
CA SER A 144 -10.77 9.60 -13.11
C SER A 144 -9.28 9.62 -12.82
N ILE A 145 -8.74 8.56 -12.22
CA ILE A 145 -7.32 8.43 -11.85
C ILE A 145 -6.77 7.06 -12.23
N SER A 146 -5.45 6.95 -12.33
CA SER A 146 -4.77 5.66 -12.49
C SER A 146 -4.32 5.17 -11.12
N TRP A 147 -4.76 3.97 -10.75
CA TRP A 147 -4.45 3.41 -9.44
C TRP A 147 -4.07 1.92 -9.47
N THR A 148 -3.43 1.46 -8.42
CA THR A 148 -3.19 0.05 -8.10
C THR A 148 -3.38 -0.12 -6.59
N PHE A 149 -4.04 -1.18 -6.16
CA PHE A 149 -4.21 -1.52 -4.75
C PHE A 149 -3.51 -2.84 -4.47
N LEU A 150 -2.42 -2.83 -3.67
CA LEU A 150 -1.69 -4.04 -3.33
C LEU A 150 -2.07 -4.51 -1.94
N SER A 151 -2.82 -5.63 -1.90
CA SER A 151 -3.12 -6.33 -0.65
C SER A 151 -1.93 -7.18 -0.22
N PRO A 152 -1.43 -7.08 1.02
CA PRO A 152 -0.47 -8.04 1.54
C PRO A 152 -1.12 -9.40 1.76
N ALA A 153 -0.33 -10.40 2.12
CA ALA A 153 -0.81 -11.67 2.69
C ALA A 153 -1.52 -11.44 4.04
N ALA A 154 -2.26 -12.44 4.52
CA ALA A 154 -2.99 -12.39 5.79
C ALA A 154 -2.06 -12.09 6.98
N PHE A 155 -0.87 -12.69 6.98
CA PHE A 155 0.18 -12.34 7.92
C PHE A 155 1.24 -11.47 7.24
N PHE A 156 1.19 -10.18 7.53
CA PHE A 156 2.09 -9.15 7.04
C PHE A 156 3.14 -8.83 8.09
N ASP A 157 4.34 -9.42 7.93
CA ASP A 157 5.37 -9.49 8.97
C ASP A 157 6.36 -8.30 8.90
N PRO A 158 6.35 -7.39 9.90
CA PRO A 158 7.29 -6.28 9.94
C PRO A 158 8.73 -6.69 10.30
N ALA A 159 8.90 -7.89 10.89
CA ALA A 159 10.19 -8.43 11.32
C ALA A 159 10.71 -9.52 10.37
N GLY A 160 9.92 -9.88 9.37
CA GLY A 160 10.26 -10.92 8.40
C GLY A 160 11.47 -10.55 7.56
N LYS A 161 12.24 -11.57 7.18
CA LYS A 161 13.44 -11.39 6.38
C LYS A 161 13.12 -11.14 4.91
N LEU A 162 14.07 -10.54 4.22
CA LEU A 162 14.05 -10.40 2.78
C LEU A 162 14.44 -11.75 2.14
N THR A 163 13.49 -12.35 1.42
CA THR A 163 13.77 -13.57 0.63
C THR A 163 14.08 -13.25 -0.82
N GLY A 164 13.64 -12.10 -1.30
CA GLY A 164 13.85 -11.64 -2.68
C GLY A 164 12.88 -12.24 -3.69
N SER A 165 11.89 -13.01 -3.24
CA SER A 165 10.92 -13.65 -4.13
C SER A 165 9.51 -13.65 -3.53
N TYR A 166 8.50 -13.60 -4.42
CA TYR A 166 7.10 -13.63 -4.03
C TYR A 166 6.24 -14.20 -5.18
N GLN A 167 5.05 -14.65 -4.84
CA GLN A 167 4.03 -15.06 -5.80
C GLN A 167 2.89 -14.04 -5.82
N LYS A 168 2.23 -13.89 -6.98
CA LYS A 168 1.13 -12.96 -7.19
C LYS A 168 -0.21 -13.70 -7.24
N GLY A 169 -1.24 -13.08 -6.67
CA GLY A 169 -2.63 -13.46 -6.84
C GLY A 169 -3.50 -12.24 -7.16
N LYS A 170 -4.79 -12.45 -7.36
CA LYS A 170 -5.74 -11.36 -7.61
C LYS A 170 -6.54 -11.02 -6.36
N ASP A 171 -7.77 -11.49 -6.30
CA ASP A 171 -8.75 -11.09 -5.28
C ASP A 171 -8.86 -12.08 -4.12
N ASN A 172 -8.29 -13.26 -4.26
CA ASN A 172 -8.38 -14.29 -3.25
C ASN A 172 -7.13 -14.34 -2.37
N VAL A 173 -7.29 -14.76 -1.14
CA VAL A 173 -6.18 -15.16 -0.29
C VAL A 173 -5.39 -16.23 -1.00
N ILE A 174 -4.09 -16.06 -1.09
CA ILE A 174 -3.15 -17.06 -1.59
C ILE A 174 -2.20 -17.50 -0.49
N VAL A 175 -1.64 -18.68 -0.64
CA VAL A 175 -0.73 -19.28 0.33
C VAL A 175 0.58 -19.69 -0.34
N ASN A 176 1.64 -19.72 0.44
CA ASN A 176 2.96 -20.19 0.03
C ASN A 176 3.03 -21.73 -0.01
N ALA A 177 4.21 -22.28 -0.30
CA ALA A 177 4.41 -23.74 -0.39
C ALA A 177 4.14 -24.49 0.94
N LYS A 178 4.18 -23.78 2.08
CA LYS A 178 3.87 -24.34 3.40
C LYS A 178 2.38 -24.24 3.76
N GLY A 179 1.57 -23.58 2.93
CA GLY A 179 0.14 -23.35 3.19
C GLY A 179 -0.15 -22.09 3.98
N ASP A 180 0.85 -21.21 4.18
CA ASP A 180 0.71 -19.97 4.94
C ASP A 180 0.47 -18.78 4.02
N SER A 181 -0.50 -17.95 4.35
CA SER A 181 -0.64 -16.62 3.73
C SER A 181 0.26 -15.63 4.46
N TYR A 182 1.52 -15.53 3.99
CA TYR A 182 2.60 -14.78 4.63
C TYR A 182 3.34 -13.89 3.64
N ILE A 183 3.73 -12.70 4.08
CA ILE A 183 4.73 -11.86 3.40
C ILE A 183 5.46 -10.96 4.40
N SER A 184 6.79 -10.84 4.25
CA SER A 184 7.56 -9.84 4.97
C SER A 184 7.33 -8.44 4.39
N TYR A 185 7.52 -7.39 5.20
CA TYR A 185 7.50 -6.02 4.68
C TYR A 185 8.59 -5.78 3.63
N ALA A 186 9.72 -6.46 3.74
CA ALA A 186 10.82 -6.35 2.80
C ALA A 186 10.47 -6.94 1.43
N ASP A 187 9.90 -8.15 1.36
CA ASP A 187 9.44 -8.75 0.10
C ASP A 187 8.24 -8.00 -0.49
N TYR A 188 7.36 -7.48 0.37
CA TYR A 188 6.27 -6.63 -0.08
C TYR A 188 6.78 -5.35 -0.76
N ALA A 189 7.85 -4.74 -0.23
CA ALA A 189 8.47 -3.58 -0.85
C ALA A 189 9.04 -3.91 -2.24
N ILE A 190 9.64 -5.09 -2.43
CA ILE A 190 10.04 -5.58 -3.76
C ILE A 190 8.83 -5.63 -4.69
N ALA A 191 7.71 -6.24 -4.25
CA ALA A 191 6.50 -6.35 -5.06
C ALA A 191 5.91 -4.97 -5.43
N VAL A 192 5.97 -4.00 -4.52
CA VAL A 192 5.58 -2.60 -4.80
C VAL A 192 6.46 -2.06 -5.91
N LEU A 193 7.78 -2.11 -5.78
CA LEU A 193 8.69 -1.52 -6.76
C LEU A 193 8.61 -2.21 -8.13
N ASP A 194 8.46 -3.53 -8.16
CA ASP A 194 8.26 -4.28 -9.41
C ASP A 194 6.99 -3.81 -10.15
N GLU A 195 5.89 -3.57 -9.42
CA GLU A 195 4.66 -3.03 -10.00
C GLU A 195 4.80 -1.56 -10.44
N LEU A 196 5.63 -0.77 -9.75
CA LEU A 196 5.93 0.60 -10.19
C LEU A 196 6.72 0.62 -11.49
N GLU A 197 7.75 -0.21 -11.61
CA GLU A 197 8.65 -0.32 -12.76
C GLU A 197 7.99 -1.01 -13.96
N HIS A 198 7.18 -2.04 -13.69
CA HIS A 198 6.52 -2.87 -14.70
C HIS A 198 5.01 -2.98 -14.42
N PRO A 199 4.23 -1.92 -14.66
CA PRO A 199 2.81 -1.88 -14.34
C PRO A 199 2.00 -2.99 -15.02
N ALA A 200 1.48 -3.91 -14.23
CA ALA A 200 0.64 -5.02 -14.69
C ALA A 200 -0.80 -4.95 -14.16
N HIS A 201 -1.04 -4.17 -13.08
CA HIS A 201 -2.32 -4.13 -12.38
C HIS A 201 -2.90 -2.72 -12.34
N LYS A 202 -3.10 -2.12 -13.52
CA LYS A 202 -3.67 -0.78 -13.65
C LYS A 202 -5.18 -0.80 -13.39
N ASN A 203 -5.63 0.03 -12.44
CA ASN A 203 -7.01 0.11 -11.95
C ASN A 203 -7.53 -1.24 -11.45
N GLU A 204 -6.64 -1.98 -10.78
CA GLU A 204 -6.92 -3.29 -10.22
C GLU A 204 -6.32 -3.44 -8.81
N ARG A 205 -6.89 -4.38 -8.06
CA ARG A 205 -6.27 -4.94 -6.87
C ARG A 205 -5.51 -6.21 -7.26
N PHE A 206 -4.35 -6.42 -6.64
CA PHE A 206 -3.67 -7.72 -6.60
C PHE A 206 -3.12 -8.01 -5.21
N THR A 207 -2.69 -9.23 -4.97
CA THR A 207 -2.09 -9.67 -3.70
C THR A 207 -0.80 -10.43 -3.93
N VAL A 208 -0.01 -10.54 -2.87
CA VAL A 208 1.30 -11.19 -2.90
C VAL A 208 1.53 -12.05 -1.67
N VAL A 209 2.30 -13.12 -1.83
CA VAL A 209 2.73 -14.03 -0.76
C VAL A 209 4.18 -14.42 -0.98
N SER A 210 4.95 -14.58 0.11
CA SER A 210 6.33 -15.10 0.06
C SER A 210 6.51 -16.26 1.03
N GLU A 211 7.67 -16.92 0.94
CA GLU A 211 8.03 -17.94 1.91
C GLU A 211 8.47 -17.27 3.22
N ALA A 212 8.05 -17.84 4.35
CA ALA A 212 8.70 -17.58 5.63
C ALA A 212 9.94 -18.51 5.70
N GLU A 213 11.08 -17.98 6.08
CA GLU A 213 12.27 -18.81 6.34
C GLU A 213 12.06 -19.83 7.46
#